data_92eefa1836aea76fbcf58a68b5153451
#
_entry.id   92eefa1836aea76fbcf58a68b5153451
#
_cell.length_a   1.000
_cell.length_b   1.000
_cell.length_c   1.000
_cell.angle_alpha   90.00
_cell.angle_beta   90.00
_cell.angle_gamma   90.00
#
_symmetry.space_group_name_H-M   'P 1'
#
loop_
_entity.id
_entity.type
_entity.pdbx_description
1 polymer ?
#
loop_
_entity_poly.entity_id
_entity_poly.type
_entity_poly.pdbx_seq_one_letter_code
_entity_poly.pdbx_strand_id
1 'polypeptide(L)' 'MSKDQAKKITGNQPIYALRNMHKALNMARWLNTAEDEKRLEAACILLNKKYNKPNKKQGLS' A
#
# COMPACT_ATOMS: atom_id res chain seq x y z
N MET A 1 8.65 -0.27 -7.87
CA MET A 1 7.37 -0.66 -8.48
C MET A 1 6.92 0.40 -9.47
N SER A 2 6.55 -0.02 -10.66
CA SER A 2 6.08 0.91 -11.69
C SER A 2 4.57 1.14 -11.55
N LYS A 3 4.08 2.17 -12.25
CA LYS A 3 2.64 2.45 -12.23
C LYS A 3 1.84 1.29 -12.81
N ASP A 4 2.35 0.66 -13.86
CA ASP A 4 1.65 -0.47 -14.47
C ASP A 4 1.54 -1.62 -13.49
N GLN A 5 2.61 -1.88 -12.76
CA GLN A 5 2.60 -2.92 -11.76
C GLN A 5 1.65 -2.59 -10.62
N ALA A 6 1.64 -1.31 -10.22
CA ALA A 6 0.72 -0.87 -9.18
C ALA A 6 -0.73 -1.07 -9.60
N LYS A 7 -1.05 -0.79 -10.85
CA LYS A 7 -2.40 -1.01 -11.36
C LYS A 7 -2.79 -2.47 -11.32
N LYS A 8 -1.87 -3.34 -11.64
CA LYS A 8 -2.14 -4.78 -11.59
C LYS A 8 -2.40 -5.24 -10.17
N ILE A 9 -1.63 -4.74 -9.24
CA ILE A 9 -1.77 -5.14 -7.84
C ILE A 9 -3.09 -4.67 -7.27
N THR A 10 -3.50 -3.44 -7.60
CA THR A 10 -4.75 -2.89 -7.06
C THR A 10 -5.98 -3.26 -7.87
N GLY A 11 -5.80 -3.83 -9.05
CA GLY A 11 -6.92 -4.19 -9.90
C GLY A 11 -7.51 -3.03 -10.67
N ASN A 12 -6.71 -2.02 -10.95
CA ASN A 12 -7.13 -0.88 -11.74
C ASN A 12 -8.33 -0.15 -11.15
N GLN A 13 -8.24 0.17 -9.86
CA GLN A 13 -9.32 0.82 -9.14
C GLN A 13 -9.38 2.31 -9.42
N PRO A 14 -10.56 2.93 -9.30
CA PRO A 14 -10.66 4.39 -9.42
C PRO A 14 -10.01 5.08 -8.22
N ILE A 15 -9.81 6.39 -8.37
CA ILE A 15 -9.07 7.16 -7.36
C ILE A 15 -9.73 7.06 -5.97
N TYR A 16 -11.06 7.16 -5.92
CA TYR A 16 -11.70 7.12 -4.60
C TYR A 16 -11.52 5.77 -3.91
N ALA A 17 -11.47 4.70 -4.69
CA ALA A 17 -11.25 3.38 -4.12
C ALA A 17 -9.79 3.24 -3.64
N LEU A 18 -8.85 3.81 -4.39
CA LEU A 18 -7.46 3.81 -3.98
C LEU A 18 -7.25 4.59 -2.69
N ARG A 19 -7.95 5.71 -2.56
CA ARG A 19 -7.88 6.49 -1.33
C ARG A 19 -8.41 5.71 -0.13
N ASN A 20 -9.53 5.02 -0.33
CA ASN A 20 -10.09 4.20 0.73
C ASN A 20 -9.15 3.06 1.10
N MET A 21 -8.57 2.42 0.09
CA MET A 21 -7.60 1.35 0.32
C MET A 21 -6.39 1.86 1.08
N HIS A 22 -5.86 2.99 0.67
CA HIS A 22 -4.72 3.61 1.32
C HIS A 22 -5.02 3.91 2.79
N LYS A 23 -6.18 4.49 3.04
CA LYS A 23 -6.58 4.82 4.40
C LYS A 23 -6.75 3.57 5.25
N ALA A 24 -7.44 2.57 4.72
CA ALA A 24 -7.69 1.34 5.47
C ALA A 24 -6.39 0.62 5.80
N LEU A 25 -5.49 0.54 4.84
CA LEU A 25 -4.22 -0.17 5.05
C LEU A 25 -3.29 0.58 5.99
N ASN A 26 -3.45 1.88 6.13
CA ASN A 26 -2.65 2.65 7.06
C ASN A 26 -3.19 2.66 8.48
N MET A 27 -4.48 2.38 8.65
CA MET A 27 -5.09 2.49 9.97
C MET A 27 -4.52 1.50 10.98
N ALA A 28 -4.28 0.29 10.54
CA ALA A 28 -3.74 -0.75 11.42
C ALA A 28 -2.59 -1.43 10.70
N ARG A 29 -1.57 -0.65 10.46
CA ARG A 29 -0.48 -1.11 9.61
C ARG A 29 0.27 -2.30 10.18
N TRP A 30 0.28 -2.43 11.49
CA TRP A 30 0.94 -3.56 12.12
C TRP A 30 0.24 -4.89 11.83
N LEU A 31 -1.00 -4.84 11.36
CA LEU A 31 -1.74 -6.05 11.00
C LEU A 31 -1.56 -6.44 9.53
N ASN A 32 -0.90 -5.60 8.76
CA ASN A 32 -0.77 -5.86 7.33
C ASN A 32 0.15 -7.04 7.05
N THR A 33 -0.27 -7.88 6.12
CA THR A 33 0.59 -8.92 5.58
C THR A 33 1.51 -8.33 4.53
N ALA A 34 2.42 -9.15 4.00
CA ALA A 34 3.29 -8.70 2.93
C ALA A 34 2.49 -8.26 1.70
N GLU A 35 1.40 -8.96 1.41
CA GLU A 35 0.54 -8.58 0.29
C GLU A 35 -0.17 -7.27 0.55
N ASP A 36 -0.63 -7.06 1.78
CA ASP A 36 -1.28 -5.80 2.13
C ASP A 36 -0.31 -4.64 1.96
N GLU A 37 0.94 -4.83 2.34
CA GLU A 37 1.94 -3.78 2.17
C GLU A 37 2.20 -3.49 0.69
N LYS A 38 2.17 -4.51 -0.16
CA LYS A 38 2.30 -4.28 -1.59
C LYS A 38 1.13 -3.47 -2.13
N ARG A 39 -0.06 -3.76 -1.67
CA ARG A 39 -1.25 -2.99 -2.07
C ARG A 39 -1.14 -1.54 -1.61
N LEU A 40 -0.65 -1.34 -0.39
CA LEU A 40 -0.45 0.00 0.13
C LEU A 40 0.57 0.76 -0.71
N GLU A 41 1.68 0.12 -1.04
CA GLU A 41 2.68 0.74 -1.88
C GLU A 41 2.11 1.08 -3.25
N ALA A 42 1.36 0.16 -3.83
CA ALA A 42 0.73 0.40 -5.13
C ALA A 42 -0.23 1.57 -5.08
N ALA A 43 -1.04 1.64 -4.03
CA ALA A 43 -1.97 2.76 -3.87
C ALA A 43 -1.21 4.08 -3.74
N CYS A 44 -0.13 4.09 -3.00
CA CYS A 44 0.69 5.29 -2.86
C CYS A 44 1.23 5.76 -4.21
N ILE A 45 1.72 4.82 -5.01
CA ILE A 45 2.26 5.15 -6.32
C ILE A 45 1.17 5.75 -7.22
N LEU A 46 0.00 5.14 -7.22
CA LEU A 46 -1.09 5.61 -8.08
C LEU A 46 -1.70 6.91 -7.59
N LEU A 47 -1.62 7.17 -6.29
CA LEU A 47 -2.10 8.42 -5.71
C LEU A 47 -1.04 9.49 -5.65
N ASN A 48 0.16 9.18 -6.10
CA ASN A 48 1.30 10.08 -6.06
C ASN A 48 1.64 10.50 -4.64
N LYS A 49 1.59 9.54 -3.72
CA LYS A 49 1.93 9.75 -2.32
C LYS A 49 3.20 8.99 -1.98
N LYS A 50 3.89 9.49 -0.96
CA LYS A 50 5.09 8.83 -0.51
C LYS A 50 4.76 7.58 0.29
N TYR A 51 5.45 6.49 0.00
CA TYR A 51 5.29 5.25 0.71
C TYR A 51 6.50 5.03 1.62
N ASN A 52 6.23 4.77 2.89
CA ASN A 52 7.27 4.46 3.86
C ASN A 52 7.18 2.98 4.21
N LYS A 53 8.26 2.25 3.93
CA LYS A 53 8.29 0.83 4.25
C LYS A 53 8.25 0.64 5.76
N PRO A 54 7.51 -0.37 6.23
CA PRO A 54 7.51 -0.68 7.65
C PRO A 54 8.86 -1.23 8.07
N ASN A 55 9.26 -0.90 9.27
CA ASN A 55 10.52 -1.40 9.78
C ASN A 55 10.25 -2.67 10.58
N LYS A 56 10.29 -3.77 9.89
CA LYS A 56 9.93 -5.05 10.51
C LYS A 56 11.00 -5.62 11.40
N LYS A 57 12.21 -5.15 11.27
CA LYS A 57 13.28 -5.66 12.10
C LYS A 57 13.03 -5.41 13.56
N GLN A 58 12.35 -4.34 13.86
CA GLN A 58 12.10 -3.98 15.23
C GLN A 58 11.28 -5.01 15.97
N GLY A 59 10.39 -5.65 15.25
CA GLY A 59 9.55 -6.65 15.85
C GLY A 59 10.31 -7.87 16.32
N LEU A 60 11.50 -8.05 15.81
CA LEU A 60 12.28 -9.23 16.12
C LEU A 60 13.21 -9.03 17.28
N SER A 61 13.56 -7.84 17.50
CA SER A 61 14.55 -7.55 18.53
C SER A 61 13.90 -7.45 19.85
#